data_c75dd9dca541128b76264c44484d59cb
#
_entry.id   c75dd9dca541128b76264c44484d59cb
#
_cell.length_a   1.000
_cell.length_b   1.000
_cell.length_c   1.000
_cell.angle_alpha   90.00
_cell.angle_beta   90.00
_cell.angle_gamma   90.00
#
_symmetry.space_group_name_H-M   'P 1'
#
loop_
_entity.id
_entity.type
_entity.pdbx_description
1 polymer ?
#
loop_
_entity_poly.entity_id
_entity_poly.type
_entity_poly.pdbx_seq_one_letter_code
_entity_poly.pdbx_strand_id
1 'polypeptide(L)'
;MKDKNEKKEKKNSAKAGKKGKLKRVELIFSAAVDEDFMDGFKKKGIGAHFTKISGVTGAGFSNPKLGDAVWPQLNEMIIVYCPKDEAEKIIELAEKIRDKYPMEGIACFVSKAAIR
;
A
#
# COMPACT_ATOMS: atom_id res chain seq x y z
N MET A 1 -6.60 -16.32 -23.74
CA MET A 1 -5.70 -15.42 -23.00
C MET A 1 -6.42 -14.78 -21.82
N LYS A 2 -7.63 -14.27 -22.06
CA LYS A 2 -8.48 -13.77 -20.98
C LYS A 2 -8.69 -14.82 -19.90
N ASP A 3 -8.96 -16.06 -20.33
CA ASP A 3 -9.19 -17.17 -19.39
C ASP A 3 -7.99 -17.47 -18.51
N LYS A 4 -6.80 -17.31 -19.06
CA LYS A 4 -5.56 -17.54 -18.32
C LYS A 4 -5.38 -16.53 -17.18
N ASN A 5 -5.69 -15.26 -17.45
CA ASN A 5 -5.63 -14.21 -16.45
C ASN A 5 -6.74 -14.37 -15.41
N GLU A 6 -7.95 -14.71 -15.85
CA GLU A 6 -9.06 -14.96 -14.93
C GLU A 6 -8.78 -16.12 -14.00
N LYS A 7 -8.20 -17.21 -14.51
CA LYS A 7 -7.80 -18.35 -13.69
C LYS A 7 -6.75 -17.97 -12.68
N LYS A 8 -5.80 -17.15 -13.07
CA LYS A 8 -4.75 -16.67 -12.16
C LYS A 8 -5.32 -15.79 -11.05
N GLU A 9 -6.22 -14.89 -11.40
CA GLU A 9 -6.88 -14.02 -10.43
C GLU A 9 -7.75 -14.80 -9.46
N LYS A 10 -8.54 -15.74 -9.95
CA LYS A 10 -9.34 -16.61 -9.10
C LYS A 10 -8.49 -17.46 -8.18
N LYS A 11 -7.39 -17.98 -8.68
CA LYS A 11 -6.45 -18.77 -7.90
C LYS A 11 -5.81 -17.93 -6.78
N ASN A 12 -5.42 -16.71 -7.09
CA ASN A 12 -4.85 -15.79 -6.11
C ASN A 12 -5.88 -15.38 -5.06
N SER A 13 -7.11 -15.08 -5.48
CA SER A 13 -8.21 -14.75 -4.58
C SER A 13 -8.55 -15.92 -3.66
N ALA A 14 -8.61 -17.13 -4.19
CA ALA A 14 -8.85 -18.33 -3.41
C ALA A 14 -7.72 -18.56 -2.39
N LYS A 15 -6.47 -18.33 -2.80
CA LYS A 15 -5.31 -18.41 -1.91
C LYS A 15 -5.41 -17.39 -0.79
N ALA A 16 -5.80 -16.16 -1.12
CA ALA A 16 -5.95 -15.08 -0.15
C ALA A 16 -7.12 -15.32 0.81
N GLY A 17 -8.18 -15.99 0.36
CA GLY A 17 -9.35 -16.29 1.17
C GLY A 17 -9.25 -17.53 2.05
N LYS A 18 -8.18 -18.31 1.91
CA LYS A 18 -7.96 -19.54 2.67
C LYS A 18 -6.77 -19.38 3.59
N LYS A 19 -6.70 -20.22 4.63
CA LYS A 19 -5.51 -20.29 5.47
C LYS A 19 -4.30 -20.57 4.59
N GLY A 20 -3.27 -19.77 4.71
CA GLY A 20 -2.09 -19.91 3.87
C GLY A 20 -1.16 -18.73 4.00
N LYS A 21 -0.22 -18.70 3.08
CA LYS A 21 0.84 -17.69 3.07
C LYS A 21 0.38 -16.45 2.30
N LEU A 22 0.56 -15.31 2.94
CA LEU A 22 0.31 -14.01 2.34
C LEU A 22 1.52 -13.13 2.54
N LYS A 23 1.50 -11.98 1.91
CA LYS A 23 2.40 -10.88 2.21
C LYS A 23 1.60 -9.80 2.92
N ARG A 24 2.24 -9.17 3.89
CA ARG A 24 1.74 -7.95 4.53
C ARG A 24 2.48 -6.79 3.91
N VAL A 25 1.76 -5.90 3.25
CA VAL A 25 2.32 -4.67 2.71
C VAL A 25 1.89 -3.53 3.61
N GLU A 26 2.86 -2.78 4.10
CA GLU A 26 2.63 -1.63 4.96
C GLU A 26 3.14 -0.39 4.24
N LEU A 27 2.23 0.53 3.99
CA LEU A 27 2.55 1.81 3.36
C LEU A 27 2.36 2.91 4.38
N ILE A 28 3.35 3.77 4.53
CA ILE A 28 3.26 4.96 5.38
C ILE A 28 3.69 6.13 4.51
N PHE A 29 2.82 7.10 4.35
CA PHE A 29 3.09 8.19 3.43
C PHE A 29 2.37 9.46 3.86
N SER A 30 2.86 10.60 3.36
CA SER A 30 2.23 11.90 3.61
C SER A 30 0.83 11.92 3.05
N ALA A 31 -0.10 12.51 3.79
CA ALA A 31 -1.48 12.68 3.36
C ALA A 31 -1.58 13.39 2.00
N ALA A 32 -0.57 14.16 1.63
CA ALA A 32 -0.53 14.87 0.36
C ALA A 32 -0.55 13.94 -0.86
N VAL A 33 -0.10 12.69 -0.72
CA VAL A 33 -0.07 11.72 -1.82
C VAL A 33 -1.13 10.61 -1.66
N ASP A 34 -2.09 10.81 -0.76
CA ASP A 34 -3.15 9.81 -0.53
C ASP A 34 -3.93 9.50 -1.80
N GLU A 35 -4.35 10.52 -2.53
CA GLU A 35 -5.12 10.34 -3.76
C GLU A 35 -4.33 9.56 -4.82
N ASP A 36 -3.02 9.79 -4.89
CA ASP A 36 -2.17 9.07 -5.84
C ASP A 36 -2.18 7.57 -5.55
N PHE A 37 -2.12 7.19 -4.28
CA PHE A 37 -2.19 5.78 -3.88
C PHE A 37 -3.58 5.20 -4.15
N MET A 38 -4.64 5.89 -3.75
CA MET A 38 -6.01 5.40 -3.94
C MET A 38 -6.36 5.25 -5.41
N ASP A 39 -6.00 6.23 -6.23
CA ASP A 39 -6.22 6.19 -7.68
C ASP A 39 -5.38 5.09 -8.33
N GLY A 40 -4.13 4.94 -7.91
CA GLY A 40 -3.25 3.90 -8.40
C GLY A 40 -3.77 2.49 -8.09
N PHE A 41 -4.26 2.28 -6.89
CA PHE A 41 -4.87 1.01 -6.49
C PHE A 41 -6.05 0.68 -7.41
N LYS A 42 -6.91 1.67 -7.63
CA LYS A 42 -8.10 1.52 -8.44
C LYS A 42 -7.76 1.21 -9.91
N LYS A 43 -6.84 1.98 -10.47
CA LYS A 43 -6.42 1.82 -11.87
C LYS A 43 -5.76 0.47 -12.14
N LYS A 44 -4.98 -0.02 -11.18
CA LYS A 44 -4.25 -1.28 -11.33
C LYS A 44 -5.02 -2.48 -10.82
N GLY A 45 -6.17 -2.27 -10.19
CA GLY A 45 -6.96 -3.35 -9.61
C GLY A 45 -6.24 -4.07 -8.48
N ILE A 46 -5.52 -3.33 -7.65
CA ILE A 46 -4.77 -3.85 -6.51
C ILE A 46 -5.22 -3.16 -5.23
N GLY A 47 -4.86 -3.75 -4.09
CA GLY A 47 -5.18 -3.17 -2.80
C GLY A 47 -6.66 -3.09 -2.50
N ALA A 48 -7.48 -3.97 -3.11
CA ALA A 48 -8.94 -3.94 -2.92
C ALA A 48 -9.34 -4.18 -1.46
N HIS A 49 -8.56 -4.99 -0.76
CA HIS A 49 -8.83 -5.33 0.65
C HIS A 49 -7.78 -4.65 1.53
N PHE A 50 -7.93 -3.36 1.70
CA PHE A 50 -6.98 -2.57 2.48
C PHE A 50 -7.58 -2.12 3.80
N THR A 51 -6.69 -1.86 4.76
CA THR A 51 -7.04 -1.15 5.99
C THR A 51 -6.26 0.15 5.99
N LYS A 52 -6.94 1.26 6.20
CA LYS A 52 -6.32 2.57 6.17
C LYS A 52 -6.51 3.25 7.52
N ILE A 53 -5.42 3.80 8.03
CA ILE A 53 -5.42 4.59 9.25
C ILE A 53 -4.99 6.00 8.86
N SER A 54 -5.87 6.97 9.08
CA SER A 54 -5.62 8.36 8.72
C SER A 54 -5.16 9.15 9.93
N GLY A 55 -4.47 10.26 9.67
CA GLY A 55 -4.08 11.18 10.72
C GLY A 55 -2.98 10.64 11.62
N VAL A 56 -2.00 9.95 11.04
CA VAL A 56 -0.90 9.35 11.79
C VAL A 56 0.24 10.35 11.88
N THR A 57 0.78 10.55 13.08
CA THR A 57 1.98 11.37 13.26
C THR A 57 3.24 10.55 12.95
N GLY A 58 4.29 11.24 12.55
CA GLY A 58 5.54 10.57 12.28
C GLY A 58 6.66 11.55 12.00
N ALA A 59 7.89 11.06 12.04
CA ALA A 59 9.08 11.81 11.68
C ALA A 59 10.06 10.86 11.01
N GLY A 60 10.50 11.22 9.82
CA GLY A 60 11.43 10.42 9.04
C GLY A 60 12.51 11.30 8.47
N PHE A 61 12.93 10.99 7.25
CA PHE A 61 13.98 11.76 6.57
C PHE A 61 13.43 13.00 5.87
N SER A 62 12.12 13.10 5.67
CA SER A 62 11.47 14.31 5.16
C SER A 62 10.95 15.15 6.32
N ASN A 63 10.12 16.15 6.02
CA ASN A 63 9.53 16.99 7.06
C ASN A 63 8.68 16.16 8.04
N PRO A 64 8.75 16.44 9.33
CA PRO A 64 7.92 15.72 10.31
C PRO A 64 6.43 15.88 10.04
N LYS A 65 5.65 14.88 10.42
CA LYS A 65 4.19 14.86 10.29
C LYS A 65 3.59 14.74 11.68
N LEU A 66 3.56 15.87 12.40
CA LEU A 66 3.19 15.89 13.81
C LEU A 66 1.79 16.42 14.06
N GLY A 67 1.18 17.08 13.05
CA GLY A 67 -0.16 17.63 13.20
C GLY A 67 -0.25 18.81 14.15
N ASP A 68 0.87 19.47 14.45
CA ASP A 68 0.90 20.63 15.33
C ASP A 68 1.02 21.93 14.54
N ALA A 69 1.17 23.06 15.25
CA ALA A 69 1.21 24.38 14.61
C ALA A 69 2.43 24.58 13.71
N VAL A 70 3.56 23.93 14.04
CA VAL A 70 4.80 24.04 13.25
C VAL A 70 4.80 23.04 12.10
N TRP A 71 4.35 21.80 12.37
CA TRP A 71 4.30 20.73 11.39
C TRP A 71 2.87 20.20 11.28
N PRO A 72 1.96 20.91 10.58
CA PRO A 72 0.54 20.55 10.58
C PRO A 72 0.19 19.31 9.77
N GLN A 73 1.06 18.87 8.88
CA GLN A 73 0.79 17.72 8.04
C GLN A 73 0.84 16.41 8.83
N LEU A 74 0.10 15.43 8.34
CA LEU A 74 0.01 14.10 8.93
C LEU A 74 0.31 13.05 7.87
N ASN A 75 0.50 11.82 8.32
CA ASN A 75 0.67 10.66 7.45
C ASN A 75 -0.62 9.85 7.37
N GLU A 76 -0.71 9.07 6.33
CA GLU A 76 -1.66 7.99 6.17
C GLU A 76 -0.90 6.66 6.26
N MET A 77 -1.57 5.63 6.74
CA MET A 77 -1.01 4.29 6.79
C MET A 77 -1.99 3.32 6.14
N ILE A 78 -1.50 2.52 5.21
CA ILE A 78 -2.31 1.49 4.56
C ILE A 78 -1.67 0.14 4.79
N ILE A 79 -2.48 -0.84 5.17
CA ILE A 79 -2.05 -2.22 5.34
C ILE A 79 -2.85 -3.08 4.39
N VAL A 80 -2.17 -3.91 3.61
CA VAL A 80 -2.79 -4.84 2.67
C VAL A 80 -2.21 -6.22 2.90
N TYR A 81 -3.05 -7.20 3.12
CA TYR A 81 -2.64 -8.60 3.13
C TYR A 81 -3.03 -9.20 1.79
N CYS A 82 -2.06 -9.66 1.03
CA CYS A 82 -2.28 -10.05 -0.35
C CYS A 82 -1.29 -11.10 -0.82
N PRO A 83 -1.57 -11.76 -1.96
CA PRO A 83 -0.59 -12.63 -2.59
C PRO A 83 0.65 -11.86 -3.03
N LYS A 84 1.74 -12.58 -3.23
CA LYS A 84 3.03 -12.02 -3.63
C LYS A 84 2.94 -11.15 -4.88
N ASP A 85 2.20 -11.59 -5.89
CA ASP A 85 2.07 -10.85 -7.15
C ASP A 85 1.47 -9.46 -6.94
N GLU A 86 0.45 -9.37 -6.11
CA GLU A 86 -0.18 -8.09 -5.79
C GLU A 86 0.76 -7.21 -4.97
N ALA A 87 1.48 -7.81 -4.02
CA ALA A 87 2.47 -7.08 -3.22
C ALA A 87 3.52 -6.42 -4.12
N GLU A 88 4.01 -7.14 -5.13
CA GLU A 88 4.98 -6.59 -6.08
C GLU A 88 4.44 -5.40 -6.85
N LYS A 89 3.17 -5.46 -7.25
CA LYS A 89 2.51 -4.33 -7.94
C LYS A 89 2.34 -3.12 -7.02
N ILE A 90 2.07 -3.35 -5.74
CA ILE A 90 1.99 -2.26 -4.77
C ILE A 90 3.36 -1.61 -4.58
N ILE A 91 4.42 -2.41 -4.50
CA ILE A 91 5.79 -1.90 -4.41
C ILE A 91 6.12 -1.02 -5.62
N GLU A 92 5.79 -1.48 -6.82
CA GLU A 92 6.01 -0.71 -8.04
C GLU A 92 5.26 0.63 -8.03
N LEU A 93 4.02 0.61 -7.56
CA LEU A 93 3.23 1.83 -7.43
C LEU A 93 3.88 2.81 -6.45
N ALA A 94 4.34 2.31 -5.30
CA ALA A 94 5.00 3.14 -4.31
C ALA A 94 6.28 3.78 -4.88
N GLU A 95 7.06 3.01 -5.63
CA GLU A 95 8.27 3.53 -6.29
C GLU A 95 7.92 4.63 -7.30
N LYS A 96 6.88 4.42 -8.08
CA LYS A 96 6.42 5.37 -9.09
C LYS A 96 5.97 6.69 -8.45
N ILE A 97 5.22 6.62 -7.35
CA ILE A 97 4.76 7.80 -6.64
C ILE A 97 5.94 8.51 -5.98
N ARG A 98 6.87 7.75 -5.42
CA ARG A 98 8.09 8.31 -4.81
C ARG A 98 8.90 9.10 -5.84
N ASP A 99 9.04 8.58 -7.06
CA ASP A 99 9.73 9.26 -8.14
C ASP A 99 9.04 10.56 -8.56
N LYS A 100 7.70 10.54 -8.53
CA LYS A 100 6.91 11.71 -8.87
C LYS A 100 6.98 12.81 -7.81
N TYR A 101 7.09 12.41 -6.54
CA TYR A 101 7.11 13.33 -5.41
C TYR A 101 8.32 13.06 -4.51
N PRO A 102 9.54 13.39 -5.00
CA PRO A 102 10.76 13.03 -4.28
C PRO A 102 10.92 13.71 -2.92
N MET A 103 10.18 14.79 -2.66
CA MET A 103 10.23 15.48 -1.38
C MET A 103 9.24 14.93 -0.34
N GLU A 104 8.35 14.06 -0.76
CA GLU A 104 7.37 13.46 0.17
C GLU A 104 7.90 12.16 0.76
N GLY A 105 7.63 11.95 2.05
CA GLY A 105 8.00 10.71 2.71
C GLY A 105 7.06 9.59 2.32
N ILE A 106 7.58 8.55 1.70
CA ILE A 106 6.83 7.36 1.30
C ILE A 106 7.64 6.13 1.71
N ALA A 107 7.08 5.33 2.60
CA ALA A 107 7.70 4.09 3.05
C ALA A 107 6.82 2.91 2.66
N CYS A 108 7.46 1.85 2.19
CA CYS A 108 6.78 0.60 1.84
C CYS A 108 7.57 -0.55 2.43
N PHE A 109 6.93 -1.32 3.31
CA PHE A 109 7.52 -2.48 3.95
C PHE A 109 6.71 -3.71 3.60
N VAL A 110 7.40 -4.82 3.35
CA VAL A 110 6.73 -6.08 3.04
C VAL A 110 7.27 -7.16 3.95
N SER A 111 6.36 -7.93 4.53
CA SER A 111 6.72 -9.05 5.39
C SER A 111 5.82 -10.24 5.08
N LYS A 112 6.19 -11.40 5.59
CA LYS A 112 5.36 -12.60 5.50
C LYS A 112 4.20 -12.49 6.48
N ALA A 113 3.07 -13.08 6.10
CA ALA A 113 1.90 -13.19 6.97
C ALA A 113 1.20 -14.51 6.70
N ALA A 114 0.40 -14.96 7.63
CA ALA A 114 -0.39 -16.18 7.46
C ALA A 114 -1.81 -15.94 7.96
N ILE A 115 -2.77 -16.43 7.20
CA ILE A 115 -4.16 -16.47 7.64
C ILE A 115 -4.32 -17.63 8.60
N ARG A 116 -4.92 -17.38 9.75
CA ARG A 116 -5.15 -18.35 10.80
C ARG A 116 -6.59 -18.79 10.85
#